data_0147bc5cd7095f3e6e083451a6189f36
#
_entry.id   0147bc5cd7095f3e6e083451a6189f36
#
_cell.length_a   1.000
_cell.length_b   1.000
_cell.length_c   1.000
_cell.angle_alpha   90.00
_cell.angle_beta   90.00
_cell.angle_gamma   90.00
#
_symmetry.space_group_name_H-M   'P 1'
#
loop_
_entity.id
_entity.type
_entity.pdbx_description
1 polymer ?
#
loop_
_entity_poly.entity_id
_entity_poly.type
_entity_poly.pdbx_seq_one_letter_code
_entity_poly.pdbx_strand_id
1 'polypeptide(L)'
;MIFDIDKKSKLSTAIIDDSGNRLTYGDLTIFCDTLKRKIPERKLVFCLCKNTAPSLAGFLALYDNKDVALLLNASMEKGLLDNLYKIYKPEYIWCPSNMREVGETEIIEEYLGYVLYKTTNDTPALNPDLSLLLTTSGTTGSPKLVRH
;
A
#
# COMPACT_ATOMS: atom_id res chain seq x y z
N MET A 1 10.58 -9.69 -10.81
CA MET A 1 9.44 -9.38 -9.92
C MET A 1 9.78 -9.81 -8.51
N ILE A 2 9.26 -9.11 -7.51
CA ILE A 2 9.53 -9.41 -6.10
C ILE A 2 9.24 -10.88 -5.76
N PHE A 3 10.12 -11.52 -4.98
CA PHE A 3 10.00 -12.92 -4.56
C PHE A 3 9.79 -13.91 -5.70
N ASP A 4 10.20 -13.59 -6.92
CA ASP A 4 10.02 -14.42 -8.12
C ASP A 4 8.56 -14.87 -8.35
N ILE A 5 7.61 -14.00 -8.00
CA ILE A 5 6.17 -14.26 -8.13
C ILE A 5 5.81 -14.67 -9.56
N ASP A 6 6.38 -13.99 -10.54
CA ASP A 6 6.17 -14.24 -11.96
C ASP A 6 6.72 -15.58 -12.45
N LYS A 7 7.65 -16.17 -11.70
CA LYS A 7 8.24 -17.50 -12.01
C LYS A 7 7.49 -18.65 -11.37
N LYS A 8 6.55 -18.39 -10.48
CA LYS A 8 5.73 -19.43 -9.85
C LYS A 8 4.62 -19.91 -10.79
N SER A 9 4.11 -21.12 -10.53
CA SER A 9 2.94 -21.62 -11.27
C SER A 9 1.77 -20.65 -11.11
N LYS A 10 1.25 -20.16 -12.23
CA LYS A 10 0.17 -19.17 -12.25
C LYS A 10 -1.12 -19.63 -11.56
N LEU A 11 -1.37 -20.94 -11.57
CA LEU A 11 -2.57 -21.53 -10.98
C LEU A 11 -2.41 -21.86 -9.49
N SER A 12 -1.18 -21.83 -8.97
CA SER A 12 -0.95 -22.10 -7.55
C SER A 12 -1.42 -20.94 -6.69
N THR A 13 -1.99 -21.29 -5.53
CA THR A 13 -2.45 -20.30 -4.55
C THR A 13 -1.26 -19.58 -3.93
N ALA A 14 -1.33 -18.26 -3.92
CA ALA A 14 -0.33 -17.40 -3.31
C ALA A 14 -0.82 -16.80 -1.97
N ILE A 15 -2.08 -16.36 -1.91
CA ILE A 15 -2.67 -15.73 -0.73
C ILE A 15 -4.07 -16.28 -0.52
N ILE A 16 -4.38 -16.59 0.73
CA ILE A 16 -5.75 -16.90 1.20
C ILE A 16 -6.00 -16.05 2.44
N ASP A 17 -7.20 -15.49 2.57
CA ASP A 17 -7.62 -14.79 3.78
C ASP A 17 -8.93 -15.37 4.35
N ASP A 18 -9.27 -14.93 5.55
CA ASP A 18 -10.48 -15.38 6.26
C ASP A 18 -11.78 -14.80 5.66
N SER A 19 -11.67 -13.83 4.76
CA SER A 19 -12.82 -13.22 4.07
C SER A 19 -13.26 -14.01 2.83
N GLY A 20 -12.61 -15.13 2.53
CA GLY A 20 -12.92 -15.98 1.37
C GLY A 20 -12.15 -15.59 0.10
N ASN A 21 -11.22 -14.65 0.16
CA ASN A 21 -10.39 -14.32 -0.97
C ASN A 21 -9.28 -15.36 -1.15
N ARG A 22 -9.09 -15.79 -2.39
CA ARG A 22 -7.99 -16.66 -2.80
C ARG A 22 -7.34 -16.06 -4.04
N LEU A 23 -6.08 -15.69 -3.93
CA LEU A 23 -5.30 -15.16 -5.06
C LEU A 23 -4.25 -16.17 -5.47
N THR A 24 -4.15 -16.40 -6.78
CA THR A 24 -3.07 -17.19 -7.36
C THR A 24 -1.85 -16.32 -7.62
N TYR A 25 -0.71 -16.94 -7.91
CA TYR A 25 0.48 -16.20 -8.36
C TYR A 25 0.21 -15.48 -9.69
N GLY A 26 -0.65 -16.05 -10.56
CA GLY A 26 -1.09 -15.38 -11.78
C GLY A 26 -1.87 -14.08 -11.49
N ASP A 27 -2.78 -14.12 -10.52
CA ASP A 27 -3.54 -12.92 -10.10
C ASP A 27 -2.61 -11.83 -9.57
N LEU A 28 -1.64 -12.19 -8.72
CA LEU A 28 -0.66 -11.23 -8.21
C LEU A 28 0.20 -10.63 -9.31
N THR A 29 0.65 -11.44 -10.26
CA THR A 29 1.46 -10.95 -11.39
C THR A 29 0.68 -9.92 -12.20
N ILE A 30 -0.58 -10.21 -12.52
CA ILE A 30 -1.45 -9.28 -13.26
C ILE A 30 -1.64 -7.98 -12.47
N PHE A 31 -1.87 -8.09 -11.17
CA PHE A 31 -2.08 -6.91 -10.31
C PHE A 31 -0.82 -6.04 -10.22
N CYS A 32 0.35 -6.63 -10.02
CA CYS A 32 1.63 -5.92 -10.03
C CYS A 32 1.85 -5.18 -11.35
N ASP A 33 1.64 -5.85 -12.47
CA ASP A 33 1.79 -5.25 -13.80
C ASP A 33 0.78 -4.11 -14.04
N THR A 34 -0.43 -4.26 -13.51
CA THR A 34 -1.46 -3.24 -13.60
C THR A 34 -1.04 -1.96 -12.87
N LEU A 35 -0.53 -2.08 -11.64
CA LEU A 35 -0.07 -0.90 -10.90
C LEU A 35 1.14 -0.24 -11.55
N LYS A 36 2.09 -1.02 -12.06
CA LYS A 36 3.26 -0.48 -12.79
C LYS A 36 2.88 0.39 -13.99
N ARG A 37 1.78 0.05 -14.66
CA ARG A 37 1.29 0.86 -15.78
C ARG A 37 0.56 2.13 -15.36
N LYS A 38 0.04 2.16 -14.14
CA LYS A 38 -0.84 3.25 -13.66
C LYS A 38 -0.12 4.30 -12.85
N ILE A 39 0.93 3.93 -12.15
CA ILE A 39 1.69 4.87 -11.30
C ILE A 39 3.18 4.82 -11.61
N PRO A 40 3.87 5.97 -11.59
CA PRO A 40 5.32 6.02 -11.71
C PRO A 40 6.02 5.35 -10.52
N GLU A 41 7.27 4.94 -10.72
CA GLU A 41 8.12 4.40 -9.66
C GLU A 41 8.48 5.45 -8.59
N ARG A 42 8.84 4.99 -7.42
CA ARG A 42 9.40 5.82 -6.32
C ARG A 42 8.43 6.84 -5.77
N LYS A 43 7.18 6.47 -5.60
CA LYS A 43 6.19 7.29 -4.93
C LYS A 43 6.06 6.93 -3.46
N LEU A 44 5.73 7.92 -2.62
CA LEU A 44 5.40 7.69 -1.21
C LEU A 44 3.93 7.31 -1.11
N VAL A 45 3.66 6.13 -0.55
CA VAL A 45 2.32 5.57 -0.46
C VAL A 45 2.01 5.17 0.98
N PHE A 46 0.89 5.62 1.51
CA PHE A 46 0.35 5.06 2.75
C PHE A 46 -0.39 3.76 2.44
N CYS A 47 -0.06 2.70 3.15
CA CYS A 47 -0.76 1.42 3.08
C CYS A 47 -1.50 1.18 4.39
N LEU A 48 -2.82 1.33 4.38
CA LEU A 48 -3.65 1.05 5.54
C LEU A 48 -3.97 -0.45 5.59
N CYS A 49 -3.25 -1.18 6.43
CA CYS A 49 -3.20 -2.63 6.40
C CYS A 49 -4.30 -3.29 7.24
N LYS A 50 -4.87 -4.34 6.69
CA LYS A 50 -5.69 -5.35 7.36
C LYS A 50 -5.15 -6.73 7.04
N ASN A 51 -5.56 -7.75 7.79
CA ASN A 51 -5.22 -9.15 7.50
C ASN A 51 -6.09 -9.71 6.37
N THR A 52 -6.01 -9.10 5.20
CA THR A 52 -6.78 -9.48 4.02
C THR A 52 -5.89 -9.61 2.78
N ALA A 53 -6.33 -10.41 1.82
CA ALA A 53 -5.58 -10.64 0.59
C ALA A 53 -5.31 -9.35 -0.20
N PRO A 54 -6.28 -8.44 -0.42
CA PRO A 54 -6.02 -7.21 -1.15
C PRO A 54 -5.04 -6.28 -0.43
N SER A 55 -5.05 -6.26 0.90
CA SER A 55 -4.07 -5.48 1.67
C SER A 55 -2.64 -5.89 1.34
N LEU A 56 -2.36 -7.19 1.42
CA LEU A 56 -1.04 -7.75 1.10
C LEU A 56 -0.70 -7.61 -0.38
N ALA A 57 -1.65 -7.87 -1.27
CA ALA A 57 -1.43 -7.75 -2.71
C ALA A 57 -1.03 -6.34 -3.11
N GLY A 58 -1.68 -5.31 -2.56
CA GLY A 58 -1.33 -3.93 -2.81
C GLY A 58 0.06 -3.57 -2.32
N PHE A 59 0.43 -3.99 -1.12
CA PHE A 59 1.78 -3.81 -0.60
C PHE A 59 2.84 -4.46 -1.50
N LEU A 60 2.62 -5.71 -1.91
CA LEU A 60 3.55 -6.42 -2.79
C LEU A 60 3.71 -5.71 -4.14
N ALA A 61 2.60 -5.24 -4.71
CA ALA A 61 2.63 -4.53 -5.99
C ALA A 61 3.37 -3.19 -5.90
N LEU A 62 3.14 -2.43 -4.83
CA LEU A 62 3.83 -1.16 -4.60
C LEU A 62 5.32 -1.37 -4.35
N TYR A 63 5.68 -2.39 -3.57
CA TYR A 63 7.07 -2.74 -3.33
C TYR A 63 7.77 -3.17 -4.63
N ASP A 64 7.10 -3.98 -5.45
CA ASP A 64 7.62 -4.39 -6.77
C ASP A 64 7.80 -3.22 -7.74
N ASN A 65 6.96 -2.18 -7.61
CA ASN A 65 7.08 -0.92 -8.35
C ASN A 65 8.14 0.03 -7.78
N LYS A 66 8.87 -0.40 -6.75
CA LYS A 66 9.89 0.39 -6.03
C LYS A 66 9.33 1.63 -5.33
N ASP A 67 8.06 1.64 -5.04
CA ASP A 67 7.44 2.69 -4.23
C ASP A 67 7.87 2.55 -2.77
N VAL A 68 7.83 3.65 -2.05
CA VAL A 68 8.11 3.67 -0.61
C VAL A 68 6.77 3.58 0.12
N ALA A 69 6.50 2.42 0.70
CA ALA A 69 5.29 2.18 1.45
C ALA A 69 5.48 2.51 2.93
N LEU A 70 4.56 3.31 3.49
CA LEU A 70 4.41 3.45 4.93
C LEU A 70 3.26 2.56 5.37
N LEU A 71 3.58 1.48 6.11
CA LEU A 71 2.59 0.52 6.58
C LEU A 71 1.95 1.01 7.87
N LEU A 72 0.64 1.17 7.85
CA LEU A 72 -0.16 1.65 8.97
C LEU A 72 -1.29 0.65 9.23
N ASN A 73 -1.69 0.52 10.49
CA ASN A 73 -2.87 -0.27 10.83
C ASN A 73 -4.13 0.48 10.38
N ALA A 74 -4.99 -0.19 9.60
CA ALA A 74 -6.25 0.40 9.14
C ALA A 74 -7.21 0.77 10.30
N SER A 75 -7.03 0.18 11.46
CA SER A 75 -7.80 0.48 12.69
C SER A 75 -7.19 1.60 13.53
N MET A 76 -6.13 2.24 13.04
CA MET A 76 -5.47 3.36 13.70
C MET A 76 -6.46 4.50 13.98
N GLU A 77 -6.26 5.19 15.11
CA GLU A 77 -7.05 6.37 15.45
C GLU A 77 -6.94 7.44 14.35
N LYS A 78 -8.07 8.02 13.98
CA LYS A 78 -8.14 9.00 12.89
C LYS A 78 -7.25 10.22 13.12
N GLY A 79 -7.19 10.74 14.33
CA GLY A 79 -6.35 11.90 14.68
C GLY A 79 -4.86 11.61 14.45
N LEU A 80 -4.42 10.40 14.78
CA LEU A 80 -3.04 9.96 14.53
C LEU A 80 -2.75 9.83 13.04
N LEU A 81 -3.68 9.23 12.30
CA LEU A 81 -3.57 9.10 10.85
C LEU A 81 -3.49 10.47 10.16
N ASP A 82 -4.35 11.42 10.58
CA ASP A 82 -4.35 12.78 10.05
C ASP A 82 -3.02 13.50 10.31
N ASN A 83 -2.44 13.31 11.49
CA ASN A 83 -1.11 13.86 11.83
C ASN A 83 -0.01 13.27 10.93
N LEU A 84 -0.01 11.95 10.72
CA LEU A 84 0.94 11.30 9.82
C LEU A 84 0.79 11.80 8.39
N TYR A 85 -0.44 11.96 7.93
CA TYR A 85 -0.74 12.50 6.61
C TYR A 85 -0.16 13.92 6.42
N LYS A 86 -0.34 14.78 7.41
CA LYS A 86 0.20 16.16 7.39
C LYS A 86 1.72 16.21 7.39
N ILE A 87 2.36 15.27 8.11
CA ILE A 87 3.83 15.24 8.24
C ILE A 87 4.46 14.66 6.97
N TYR A 88 3.97 13.52 6.50
CA TYR A 88 4.61 12.75 5.42
C TYR A 88 4.07 13.06 4.03
N LYS A 89 2.87 13.58 3.91
CA LYS A 89 2.24 14.01 2.65
C LYS A 89 2.35 12.97 1.54
N PRO A 90 1.77 11.76 1.73
CA PRO A 90 1.85 10.71 0.72
C PRO A 90 1.17 11.17 -0.58
N GLU A 91 1.73 10.76 -1.72
CA GLU A 91 1.12 11.06 -3.02
C GLU A 91 -0.04 10.11 -3.31
N TYR A 92 0.04 8.86 -2.82
CA TYR A 92 -0.99 7.84 -2.98
C TYR A 92 -1.35 7.20 -1.64
N ILE A 93 -2.57 6.67 -1.55
CA ILE A 93 -3.03 5.90 -0.39
C ILE A 93 -3.69 4.62 -0.88
N TRP A 94 -3.23 3.48 -0.34
CA TRP A 94 -3.85 2.16 -0.50
C TRP A 94 -4.61 1.82 0.77
N CYS A 95 -5.93 1.72 0.69
CA CYS A 95 -6.77 1.54 1.87
C CYS A 95 -8.06 0.78 1.54
N PRO A 96 -8.76 0.27 2.57
CA PRO A 96 -10.13 -0.19 2.39
C PRO A 96 -11.01 0.89 1.75
N SER A 97 -11.88 0.50 0.82
CA SER A 97 -12.68 1.46 0.02
C SER A 97 -13.52 2.40 0.87
N ASN A 98 -14.01 1.93 2.05
CA ASN A 98 -14.80 2.75 2.96
C ASN A 98 -13.98 3.78 3.75
N MET A 99 -12.66 3.72 3.67
CA MET A 99 -11.75 4.67 4.31
C MET A 99 -11.23 5.74 3.35
N ARG A 100 -11.62 5.68 2.08
CA ARG A 100 -11.24 6.70 1.10
C ARG A 100 -11.79 8.06 1.54
N GLU A 101 -10.93 9.05 1.55
CA GLU A 101 -11.38 10.43 1.76
C GLU A 101 -12.18 10.94 0.57
N VAL A 102 -13.31 11.60 0.86
CA VAL A 102 -14.14 12.23 -0.15
C VAL A 102 -13.60 13.65 -0.40
N GLY A 103 -13.31 13.97 -1.65
CA GLY A 103 -12.79 15.28 -2.04
C GLY A 103 -12.07 15.23 -3.38
N GLU A 104 -11.08 16.11 -3.55
CA GLU A 104 -10.27 16.21 -4.78
C GLU A 104 -9.27 15.05 -4.93
N THR A 105 -9.77 13.81 -4.86
CA THR A 105 -8.94 12.62 -4.98
C THR A 105 -9.33 11.84 -6.22
N GLU A 106 -8.33 11.30 -6.92
CA GLU A 106 -8.52 10.48 -8.10
C GLU A 106 -8.31 9.01 -7.77
N ILE A 107 -9.31 8.17 -8.08
CA ILE A 107 -9.17 6.71 -7.96
C ILE A 107 -8.28 6.22 -9.11
N ILE A 108 -7.22 5.52 -8.74
CA ILE A 108 -6.28 4.91 -9.69
C ILE A 108 -6.64 3.45 -9.93
N GLU A 109 -6.97 2.71 -8.88
CA GLU A 109 -7.31 1.28 -8.96
C GLU A 109 -8.25 0.89 -7.82
N GLU A 110 -9.12 -0.09 -8.10
CA GLU A 110 -9.93 -0.75 -7.09
C GLU A 110 -9.69 -2.26 -7.18
N TYR A 111 -9.57 -2.91 -6.02
CA TYR A 111 -9.28 -4.35 -5.97
C TYR A 111 -9.80 -4.98 -4.69
N LEU A 112 -10.80 -5.87 -4.82
CA LEU A 112 -11.32 -6.69 -3.72
C LEU A 112 -11.65 -5.90 -2.44
N GLY A 113 -12.29 -4.74 -2.59
CA GLY A 113 -12.69 -3.90 -1.47
C GLY A 113 -11.61 -2.93 -0.97
N TYR A 114 -10.48 -2.87 -1.65
CA TYR A 114 -9.43 -1.88 -1.46
C TYR A 114 -9.40 -0.89 -2.61
N VAL A 115 -8.87 0.28 -2.36
CA VAL A 115 -8.72 1.35 -3.37
C VAL A 115 -7.34 1.99 -3.26
N LEU A 116 -6.72 2.24 -4.42
CA LEU A 116 -5.57 3.12 -4.55
C LEU A 116 -6.07 4.45 -5.10
N TYR A 117 -5.84 5.52 -4.37
CA TYR A 117 -6.20 6.86 -4.84
C TYR A 117 -5.03 7.83 -4.75
N LYS A 118 -5.01 8.78 -5.67
CA LYS A 118 -4.03 9.86 -5.68
C LYS A 118 -4.51 11.01 -4.81
N THR A 119 -3.63 11.52 -3.95
CA THR A 119 -3.87 12.71 -3.14
C THR A 119 -3.51 13.97 -3.92
N THR A 120 -3.65 15.14 -3.26
CA THR A 120 -3.18 16.42 -3.83
C THR A 120 -1.70 16.69 -3.59
N ASN A 121 -1.01 15.79 -2.87
CA ASN A 121 0.41 15.94 -2.57
C ASN A 121 1.28 15.40 -3.70
N ASP A 122 2.49 15.93 -3.80
CA ASP A 122 3.56 15.36 -4.62
C ASP A 122 4.58 14.67 -3.71
N THR A 123 5.15 13.56 -4.18
CA THR A 123 6.20 12.86 -3.43
C THR A 123 7.46 13.71 -3.35
N PRO A 124 7.98 14.00 -2.13
CA PRO A 124 9.26 14.67 -1.98
C PRO A 124 10.42 13.79 -2.48
N ALA A 125 11.60 14.38 -2.60
CA ALA A 125 12.80 13.60 -2.91
C ALA A 125 13.03 12.54 -1.82
N LEU A 126 13.03 11.25 -2.23
CA LEU A 126 13.21 10.12 -1.33
C LEU A 126 14.66 9.64 -1.38
N ASN A 127 15.18 9.20 -0.22
CA ASN A 127 16.48 8.54 -0.18
C ASN A 127 16.44 7.30 -1.10
N PRO A 128 17.43 7.11 -2.01
CA PRO A 128 17.44 5.97 -2.94
C PRO A 128 17.39 4.60 -2.27
N ASP A 129 17.92 4.49 -1.06
CA ASP A 129 17.98 3.22 -0.31
C ASP A 129 16.70 2.95 0.50
N LEU A 130 15.78 3.91 0.56
CA LEU A 130 14.54 3.78 1.30
C LEU A 130 13.55 2.94 0.50
N SER A 131 13.04 1.85 1.10
CA SER A 131 12.02 1.00 0.47
C SER A 131 10.76 0.84 1.30
N LEU A 132 10.86 0.98 2.61
CA LEU A 132 9.76 0.71 3.53
C LEU A 132 9.88 1.59 4.77
N LEU A 133 8.74 2.06 5.24
CA LEU A 133 8.60 2.75 6.52
C LEU A 133 7.61 1.99 7.39
N LEU A 134 7.98 1.79 8.64
CA LEU A 134 7.12 1.16 9.63
C LEU A 134 6.92 2.12 10.82
N THR A 135 5.71 2.11 11.38
CA THR A 135 5.47 2.79 12.63
C THR A 135 5.81 1.85 13.78
N THR A 136 6.51 2.35 14.79
CA THR A 136 6.62 1.64 16.06
C THR A 136 5.36 1.88 16.88
N SER A 137 4.87 0.85 17.56
CA SER A 137 3.79 0.97 18.53
C SER A 137 4.31 1.74 19.76
N GLY A 138 4.34 3.07 19.65
CA GLY A 138 4.68 3.93 20.78
C GLY A 138 3.44 4.18 21.64
N THR A 139 3.58 4.02 22.96
CA THR A 139 2.54 4.30 23.94
C THR A 139 2.35 5.79 24.21
N THR A 140 3.13 6.66 23.58
CA THR A 140 3.11 8.09 23.79
C THR A 140 3.11 8.85 22.47
N GLY A 141 1.94 9.19 22.01
CA GLY A 141 1.60 10.36 21.17
C GLY A 141 2.31 10.62 19.84
N SER A 142 3.53 10.18 19.62
CA SER A 142 4.26 10.40 18.37
C SER A 142 4.78 9.08 17.83
N PRO A 143 4.22 8.56 16.72
CA PRO A 143 4.74 7.35 16.10
C PRO A 143 6.16 7.60 15.59
N LYS A 144 7.09 6.72 15.99
CA LYS A 144 8.43 6.70 15.42
C LYS A 144 8.42 5.82 14.18
N LEU A 145 9.02 6.29 13.10
CA LEU A 145 9.19 5.52 11.89
C LEU A 145 10.54 4.81 11.91
N VAL A 146 10.50 3.54 11.52
CA VAL A 146 11.70 2.72 11.30
C VAL A 146 11.92 2.60 9.80
N ARG A 147 13.14 2.89 9.35
CA ARG A 147 13.55 2.77 7.95
C ARG A 147 14.07 1.36 7.68
N HIS A 148 13.66 0.79 6.59
CA HIS A 148 14.16 -0.49 6.06
C HIS A 148 14.47 -0.37 4.57
#